data_842e7450103906f467260a9401361784
#
_entry.id   842e7450103906f467260a9401361784
#
_cell.length_a   1.000
_cell.length_b   1.000
_cell.length_c   1.000
_cell.angle_alpha   90.00
_cell.angle_beta   90.00
_cell.angle_gamma   90.00
#
_symmetry.space_group_name_H-M   'P 1'
#
loop_
_entity.id
_entity.type
_entity.pdbx_description
1 polymer ?
#
loop_
_entity_poly.entity_id
_entity_poly.type
_entity_poly.pdbx_seq_one_letter_code
_entity_poly.pdbx_strand_id
1 'polypeptide(L)'
;MNSSPSEVRYSENILVKKLQGYFYLMKPRVMILVIFTAFVGMMLAPDTILPINYFYVLLSISLGAGSSAAFNMWFDEDIDKSMERTKTRPIPLGVISKTEALFFGFLTGIISLLIMHYVSNPLATSLLLFTILFYVFIYTFWLKRSTSLNIVIGGAAGAIPPIIGWVTVVPEINYLPVMMFLIIFFWTPPHFWALAVYRYNDYEKVKVPMLPNVKSIADTKNQIIYYTILLILLSYAPLYSNLIGYLYLILVTVLNFVLIRSAFKLKNTEEVKDEPNKEGLRFFAITIFYLFSLFSALLIDNLILL
;
A
#
# COMPACT_ATOMS: atom_id res chain seq x y z
N MET A 1 16.37 -19.36 -13.84
CA MET A 1 14.93 -19.65 -14.05
C MET A 1 14.20 -18.32 -14.08
N ASN A 2 13.81 -17.89 -15.28
CA ASN A 2 13.05 -16.66 -15.51
C ASN A 2 11.61 -16.85 -15.00
N SER A 3 11.30 -16.38 -13.81
CA SER A 3 9.91 -16.13 -13.45
C SER A 3 9.49 -14.83 -14.18
N SER A 4 8.94 -15.00 -15.40
CA SER A 4 8.19 -13.95 -16.06
C SER A 4 7.14 -13.41 -15.08
N PRO A 5 6.85 -12.08 -15.08
CA PRO A 5 5.69 -11.56 -14.38
C PRO A 5 4.51 -12.42 -14.84
N SER A 6 3.75 -12.98 -13.89
CA SER A 6 2.60 -13.81 -14.20
C SER A 6 1.69 -13.04 -15.15
N GLU A 7 1.74 -13.36 -16.44
CA GLU A 7 0.82 -12.81 -17.42
C GLU A 7 -0.59 -13.11 -16.95
N VAL A 8 -1.40 -12.08 -16.83
CA VAL A 8 -2.80 -12.23 -16.50
C VAL A 8 -3.48 -12.87 -17.68
N ARG A 9 -3.72 -14.19 -17.63
CA ARG A 9 -4.48 -14.92 -18.65
C ARG A 9 -5.96 -14.73 -18.39
N TYR A 10 -6.61 -13.97 -19.25
CA TYR A 10 -8.06 -13.86 -19.25
C TYR A 10 -8.71 -15.06 -19.93
N SER A 11 -9.84 -15.54 -19.39
CA SER A 11 -10.65 -16.60 -19.98
C SER A 11 -11.12 -16.24 -21.39
N GLU A 12 -11.31 -17.23 -22.26
CA GLU A 12 -11.90 -17.04 -23.61
C GLU A 12 -13.38 -16.60 -23.52
N ASN A 13 -14.10 -16.99 -22.48
CA ASN A 13 -15.48 -16.54 -22.25
C ASN A 13 -15.49 -15.04 -21.93
N ILE A 14 -16.19 -14.24 -22.74
CA ILE A 14 -16.26 -12.78 -22.64
C ILE A 14 -16.74 -12.32 -21.25
N LEU A 15 -17.74 -12.96 -20.67
CA LEU A 15 -18.27 -12.61 -19.37
C LEU A 15 -17.23 -12.86 -18.25
N VAL A 16 -16.63 -14.04 -18.26
CA VAL A 16 -15.56 -14.39 -17.29
C VAL A 16 -14.37 -13.46 -17.43
N LYS A 17 -13.98 -13.14 -18.66
CA LYS A 17 -12.91 -12.19 -18.94
C LYS A 17 -13.19 -10.80 -18.37
N LYS A 18 -14.42 -10.30 -18.52
CA LYS A 18 -14.83 -9.01 -17.94
C LYS A 18 -14.87 -9.04 -16.41
N LEU A 19 -15.40 -10.09 -15.80
CA LEU A 19 -15.42 -10.24 -14.33
C LEU A 19 -14.00 -10.27 -13.76
N GLN A 20 -13.10 -11.02 -14.39
CA GLN A 20 -11.68 -11.01 -14.05
C GLN A 20 -11.08 -9.62 -14.22
N GLY A 21 -11.42 -8.91 -15.30
CA GLY A 21 -10.99 -7.53 -15.56
C GLY A 21 -11.39 -6.59 -14.43
N TYR A 22 -12.65 -6.59 -13.98
CA TYR A 22 -13.11 -5.79 -12.84
C TYR A 22 -12.39 -6.15 -11.54
N PHE A 23 -12.17 -7.45 -11.28
CA PHE A 23 -11.41 -7.88 -10.11
C PHE A 23 -9.96 -7.35 -10.14
N TYR A 24 -9.31 -7.38 -11.31
CA TYR A 24 -7.95 -6.84 -11.47
C TYR A 24 -7.89 -5.30 -11.39
N LEU A 25 -8.96 -4.57 -11.74
CA LEU A 25 -9.03 -3.12 -11.49
C LEU A 25 -8.86 -2.78 -10.01
N MET A 26 -9.34 -3.63 -9.10
CA MET A 26 -9.22 -3.44 -7.65
C MET A 26 -7.80 -3.68 -7.10
N LYS A 27 -6.84 -4.16 -7.91
CA LYS A 27 -5.45 -4.48 -7.47
C LYS A 27 -5.39 -5.43 -6.26
N PRO A 28 -5.95 -6.65 -6.33
CA PRO A 28 -6.14 -7.53 -5.18
C PRO A 28 -4.85 -7.82 -4.39
N ARG A 29 -3.69 -7.93 -5.05
CA ARG A 29 -2.40 -8.17 -4.37
C ARG A 29 -1.98 -7.04 -3.43
N VAL A 30 -2.24 -5.79 -3.81
CA VAL A 30 -1.94 -4.62 -2.95
C VAL A 30 -2.98 -4.52 -1.84
N MET A 31 -4.23 -4.86 -2.15
CA MET A 31 -5.37 -4.79 -1.24
C MET A 31 -5.20 -5.70 -0.01
N ILE A 32 -4.55 -6.87 -0.15
CA ILE A 32 -4.32 -7.79 0.97
C ILE A 32 -3.67 -7.08 2.17
N LEU A 33 -2.61 -6.31 1.91
CA LEU A 33 -1.90 -5.59 2.98
C LEU A 33 -2.73 -4.45 3.57
N VAL A 34 -3.51 -3.75 2.76
CA VAL A 34 -4.43 -2.69 3.20
C VAL A 34 -5.50 -3.25 4.13
N ILE A 35 -6.15 -4.36 3.74
CA ILE A 35 -7.17 -5.05 4.54
C ILE A 35 -6.56 -5.58 5.84
N PHE A 36 -5.39 -6.19 5.75
CA PHE A 36 -4.69 -6.74 6.91
C PHE A 36 -4.34 -5.66 7.94
N THR A 37 -3.77 -4.53 7.52
CA THR A 37 -3.42 -3.44 8.46
C THR A 37 -4.66 -2.78 9.06
N ALA A 38 -5.76 -2.65 8.30
CA ALA A 38 -7.04 -2.20 8.83
C ALA A 38 -7.62 -3.18 9.85
N PHE A 39 -7.56 -4.49 9.56
CA PHE A 39 -7.97 -5.54 10.48
C PHE A 39 -7.18 -5.48 11.80
N VAL A 40 -5.86 -5.35 11.74
CA VAL A 40 -5.04 -5.19 12.95
C VAL A 40 -5.45 -3.93 13.72
N GLY A 41 -5.75 -2.82 13.05
CA GLY A 41 -6.27 -1.61 13.70
C GLY A 41 -7.58 -1.84 14.44
N MET A 42 -8.50 -2.62 13.87
CA MET A 42 -9.75 -3.00 14.53
C MET A 42 -9.51 -3.90 15.75
N MET A 43 -8.63 -4.89 15.62
CA MET A 43 -8.37 -5.87 16.68
C MET A 43 -7.59 -5.32 17.86
N LEU A 44 -6.79 -4.26 17.67
CA LEU A 44 -6.04 -3.59 18.74
C LEU A 44 -6.86 -2.53 19.47
N ALA A 45 -8.06 -2.19 18.99
CA ALA A 45 -8.95 -1.26 19.68
C ALA A 45 -9.48 -1.90 20.98
N PRO A 46 -9.60 -1.14 22.08
CA PRO A 46 -9.93 -1.70 23.41
C PRO A 46 -11.39 -2.16 23.54
N ASP A 47 -12.25 -1.81 22.60
CA ASP A 47 -13.65 -2.22 22.55
C ASP A 47 -13.90 -3.27 21.46
N THR A 48 -15.12 -3.74 21.36
CA THR A 48 -15.56 -4.69 20.32
C THR A 48 -16.83 -4.22 19.64
N ILE A 49 -17.00 -4.62 18.39
CA ILE A 49 -18.22 -4.44 17.61
C ILE A 49 -18.87 -5.80 17.31
N LEU A 50 -20.09 -5.80 16.78
CA LEU A 50 -20.73 -7.04 16.36
C LEU A 50 -19.85 -7.79 15.35
N PRO A 51 -19.66 -9.12 15.49
CA PRO A 51 -18.77 -9.89 14.63
C PRO A 51 -19.00 -9.69 13.13
N ILE A 52 -20.27 -9.57 12.73
CA ILE A 52 -20.63 -9.32 11.32
C ILE A 52 -20.15 -7.96 10.82
N ASN A 53 -20.01 -6.95 11.69
CA ASN A 53 -19.55 -5.62 11.31
C ASN A 53 -18.07 -5.62 10.93
N TYR A 54 -17.24 -6.50 11.52
CA TYR A 54 -15.83 -6.65 11.09
C TYR A 54 -15.77 -7.01 9.61
N PHE A 55 -16.61 -7.93 9.14
CA PHE A 55 -16.67 -8.29 7.72
C PHE A 55 -17.08 -7.11 6.84
N TYR A 56 -18.16 -6.41 7.19
CA TYR A 56 -18.66 -5.29 6.39
C TYR A 56 -17.71 -4.09 6.38
N VAL A 57 -17.02 -3.81 7.47
CA VAL A 57 -15.98 -2.77 7.53
C VAL A 57 -14.84 -3.10 6.57
N LEU A 58 -14.30 -4.33 6.64
CA LEU A 58 -13.22 -4.76 5.73
C LEU A 58 -13.67 -4.80 4.27
N LEU A 59 -14.91 -5.20 4.00
CA LEU A 59 -15.50 -5.14 2.67
C LEU A 59 -15.59 -3.68 2.18
N SER A 60 -16.04 -2.77 3.03
CA SER A 60 -16.12 -1.34 2.71
C SER A 60 -14.75 -0.76 2.38
N ILE A 61 -13.73 -1.01 3.22
CA ILE A 61 -12.34 -0.56 2.97
C ILE A 61 -11.82 -1.17 1.64
N SER A 62 -12.13 -2.44 1.37
CA SER A 62 -11.73 -3.12 0.14
C SER A 62 -12.33 -2.47 -1.10
N LEU A 63 -13.63 -2.14 -1.05
CA LEU A 63 -14.33 -1.48 -2.15
C LEU A 63 -13.81 -0.05 -2.36
N GLY A 64 -13.53 0.71 -1.30
CA GLY A 64 -12.97 2.06 -1.38
C GLY A 64 -11.55 2.08 -1.95
N ALA A 65 -10.69 1.15 -1.52
CA ALA A 65 -9.37 0.97 -2.09
C ALA A 65 -9.45 0.51 -3.56
N GLY A 66 -10.40 -0.37 -3.89
CA GLY A 66 -10.69 -0.82 -5.25
C GLY A 66 -11.17 0.31 -6.16
N SER A 67 -12.06 1.17 -5.64
CA SER A 67 -12.49 2.40 -6.31
C SER A 67 -11.29 3.29 -6.67
N SER A 68 -10.46 3.59 -5.69
CA SER A 68 -9.23 4.38 -5.88
C SER A 68 -8.30 3.77 -6.91
N ALA A 69 -8.15 2.44 -6.90
CA ALA A 69 -7.33 1.70 -7.86
C ALA A 69 -7.90 1.75 -9.28
N ALA A 70 -9.24 1.67 -9.45
CA ALA A 70 -9.91 1.79 -10.73
C ALA A 70 -9.72 3.18 -11.34
N PHE A 71 -9.93 4.25 -10.56
CA PHE A 71 -9.64 5.62 -11.00
C PHE A 71 -8.18 5.83 -11.38
N ASN A 72 -7.25 5.25 -10.62
CA ASN A 72 -5.83 5.32 -10.95
C ASN A 72 -5.52 4.62 -12.27
N MET A 73 -6.07 3.42 -12.54
CA MET A 73 -5.85 2.74 -13.82
C MET A 73 -6.55 3.47 -14.98
N TRP A 74 -7.71 4.06 -14.74
CA TRP A 74 -8.43 4.88 -15.72
C TRP A 74 -7.60 6.09 -16.16
N PHE A 75 -6.99 6.80 -15.20
CA PHE A 75 -6.20 8.01 -15.46
C PHE A 75 -4.84 7.68 -16.09
N ASP A 76 -4.20 6.59 -15.66
CA ASP A 76 -2.84 6.21 -16.04
C ASP A 76 -2.78 5.31 -17.28
N GLU A 77 -3.84 5.18 -18.07
CA GLU A 77 -3.88 4.28 -19.24
C GLU A 77 -2.72 4.50 -20.21
N ASP A 78 -2.35 5.75 -20.47
CA ASP A 78 -1.24 6.15 -21.34
C ASP A 78 0.12 5.63 -20.82
N ILE A 79 0.35 5.79 -19.53
CA ILE A 79 1.53 5.26 -18.84
C ILE A 79 1.51 3.73 -18.85
N ASP A 80 0.36 3.14 -18.50
CA ASP A 80 0.19 1.69 -18.37
C ASP A 80 0.42 0.94 -19.68
N LYS A 81 0.05 1.51 -20.81
CA LYS A 81 0.31 0.95 -22.16
C LYS A 81 1.80 0.88 -22.49
N SER A 82 2.59 1.80 -21.96
CA SER A 82 4.00 1.96 -22.28
C SER A 82 4.94 1.20 -21.35
N MET A 83 4.47 0.77 -20.17
CA MET A 83 5.28 0.06 -19.17
C MET A 83 5.11 -1.46 -19.27
N GLU A 84 6.22 -2.19 -19.30
CA GLU A 84 6.22 -3.68 -19.35
C GLU A 84 5.39 -4.32 -18.23
N ARG A 85 5.44 -3.75 -17.02
CA ARG A 85 4.71 -4.25 -15.85
C ARG A 85 3.20 -4.09 -15.94
N THR A 86 2.71 -3.10 -16.66
CA THR A 86 1.30 -2.67 -16.61
C THR A 86 0.57 -2.76 -17.94
N LYS A 87 1.26 -3.02 -19.06
CA LYS A 87 0.64 -3.21 -20.39
C LYS A 87 -0.38 -4.35 -20.45
N THR A 88 -0.30 -5.31 -19.51
CA THR A 88 -1.24 -6.44 -19.40
C THR A 88 -2.44 -6.15 -18.49
N ARG A 89 -2.62 -4.91 -18.04
CA ARG A 89 -3.79 -4.50 -17.24
C ARG A 89 -5.08 -4.51 -18.08
N PRO A 90 -6.27 -4.60 -17.43
CA PRO A 90 -7.55 -4.72 -18.15
C PRO A 90 -7.82 -3.60 -19.15
N ILE A 91 -7.48 -2.35 -18.83
CA ILE A 91 -7.73 -1.19 -19.70
C ILE A 91 -6.76 -1.19 -20.90
N PRO A 92 -5.43 -1.27 -20.73
CA PRO A 92 -4.49 -1.39 -21.84
C PRO A 92 -4.79 -2.54 -22.82
N LEU A 93 -5.28 -3.68 -22.31
CA LEU A 93 -5.68 -4.83 -23.12
C LEU A 93 -7.05 -4.69 -23.80
N GLY A 94 -7.81 -3.62 -23.49
CA GLY A 94 -9.16 -3.45 -24.02
C GLY A 94 -10.21 -4.42 -23.46
N VAL A 95 -9.89 -5.13 -22.35
CA VAL A 95 -10.83 -6.03 -21.66
C VAL A 95 -11.93 -5.23 -20.97
N ILE A 96 -11.56 -4.11 -20.37
CA ILE A 96 -12.44 -3.12 -19.76
C ILE A 96 -12.19 -1.78 -20.44
N SER A 97 -13.24 -1.13 -20.91
CA SER A 97 -13.14 0.22 -21.48
C SER A 97 -12.91 1.28 -20.40
N LYS A 98 -12.40 2.45 -20.80
CA LYS A 98 -12.23 3.59 -19.87
C LYS A 98 -13.54 3.99 -19.20
N THR A 99 -14.66 4.01 -19.94
CA THR A 99 -15.98 4.36 -19.42
C THR A 99 -16.44 3.33 -18.39
N GLU A 100 -16.27 2.03 -18.66
CA GLU A 100 -16.60 0.97 -17.71
C GLU A 100 -15.74 1.07 -16.44
N ALA A 101 -14.45 1.34 -16.56
CA ALA A 101 -13.56 1.51 -15.40
C ALA A 101 -13.94 2.72 -14.55
N LEU A 102 -14.31 3.84 -15.17
CA LEU A 102 -14.77 5.04 -14.51
C LEU A 102 -16.07 4.79 -13.74
N PHE A 103 -17.07 4.17 -14.40
CA PHE A 103 -18.33 3.82 -13.77
C PHE A 103 -18.15 2.83 -12.60
N PHE A 104 -17.31 1.82 -12.79
CA PHE A 104 -16.98 0.86 -11.73
C PHE A 104 -16.33 1.55 -10.52
N GLY A 105 -15.40 2.49 -10.75
CA GLY A 105 -14.77 3.28 -9.70
C GLY A 105 -15.79 4.09 -8.89
N PHE A 106 -16.71 4.79 -9.55
CA PHE A 106 -17.78 5.52 -8.86
C PHE A 106 -18.72 4.58 -8.10
N LEU A 107 -19.20 3.52 -8.73
CA LEU A 107 -20.13 2.57 -8.11
C LEU A 107 -19.55 1.92 -6.85
N THR A 108 -18.32 1.40 -6.94
CA THR A 108 -17.65 0.76 -5.80
C THR A 108 -17.33 1.76 -4.69
N GLY A 109 -16.98 3.00 -5.03
CA GLY A 109 -16.74 4.06 -4.05
C GLY A 109 -18.01 4.46 -3.28
N ILE A 110 -19.13 4.64 -3.98
CA ILE A 110 -20.43 4.94 -3.35
C ILE A 110 -20.87 3.79 -2.45
N ILE A 111 -20.83 2.55 -2.95
CA ILE A 111 -21.20 1.36 -2.15
C ILE A 111 -20.32 1.24 -0.91
N SER A 112 -19.02 1.46 -1.05
CA SER A 112 -18.06 1.48 0.06
C SER A 112 -18.49 2.45 1.15
N LEU A 113 -18.75 3.71 0.81
CA LEU A 113 -19.14 4.76 1.77
C LEU A 113 -20.50 4.48 2.41
N LEU A 114 -21.46 3.97 1.66
CA LEU A 114 -22.77 3.58 2.20
C LEU A 114 -22.61 2.44 3.22
N ILE A 115 -21.88 1.38 2.88
CA ILE A 115 -21.62 0.28 3.84
C ILE A 115 -20.97 0.83 5.10
N MET A 116 -19.87 1.61 4.98
CA MET A 116 -19.16 2.16 6.15
C MET A 116 -20.09 3.01 7.02
N HIS A 117 -20.94 3.85 6.41
CA HIS A 117 -21.87 4.71 7.12
C HIS A 117 -22.89 3.91 7.95
N TYR A 118 -23.42 2.81 7.39
CA TYR A 118 -24.45 2.01 8.08
C TYR A 118 -23.90 1.07 9.16
N VAL A 119 -22.65 0.58 9.01
CA VAL A 119 -22.08 -0.42 9.94
C VAL A 119 -21.12 0.16 10.96
N SER A 120 -20.78 1.45 10.85
CA SER A 120 -19.80 2.13 11.69
C SER A 120 -20.27 3.54 12.09
N ASN A 121 -19.40 4.52 12.04
CA ASN A 121 -19.62 5.88 12.53
C ASN A 121 -19.18 6.94 11.50
N PRO A 122 -19.59 8.22 11.69
CA PRO A 122 -19.25 9.30 10.76
C PRO A 122 -17.76 9.56 10.61
N LEU A 123 -16.94 9.34 11.67
CA LEU A 123 -15.49 9.55 11.61
C LEU A 123 -14.83 8.54 10.67
N ALA A 124 -15.17 7.25 10.80
CA ALA A 124 -14.66 6.20 9.91
C ALA A 124 -15.06 6.45 8.45
N THR A 125 -16.32 6.84 8.22
CA THR A 125 -16.84 7.17 6.90
C THR A 125 -16.11 8.37 6.29
N SER A 126 -15.87 9.42 7.08
CA SER A 126 -15.15 10.62 6.64
C SER A 126 -13.68 10.33 6.31
N LEU A 127 -13.02 9.51 7.11
CA LEU A 127 -11.63 9.09 6.85
C LEU A 127 -11.52 8.23 5.59
N LEU A 128 -12.49 7.33 5.36
CA LEU A 128 -12.52 6.53 4.14
C LEU A 128 -12.74 7.41 2.90
N LEU A 129 -13.70 8.34 2.95
CA LEU A 129 -13.93 9.32 1.89
C LEU A 129 -12.68 10.16 1.64
N PHE A 130 -12.08 10.71 2.70
CA PHE A 130 -10.83 11.47 2.59
C PHE A 130 -9.72 10.65 1.91
N THR A 131 -9.55 9.38 2.30
CA THR A 131 -8.53 8.48 1.72
C THR A 131 -8.74 8.27 0.22
N ILE A 132 -10.00 8.04 -0.21
CA ILE A 132 -10.35 7.88 -1.63
C ILE A 132 -10.03 9.17 -2.39
N LEU A 133 -10.52 10.32 -1.90
CA LEU A 133 -10.30 11.62 -2.55
C LEU A 133 -8.82 12.01 -2.60
N PHE A 134 -8.09 11.80 -1.51
CA PHE A 134 -6.65 12.07 -1.45
C PHE A 134 -5.88 11.22 -2.47
N TYR A 135 -6.17 9.91 -2.52
CA TYR A 135 -5.49 9.02 -3.47
C TYR A 135 -5.81 9.39 -4.93
N VAL A 136 -7.05 9.74 -5.25
CA VAL A 136 -7.46 10.06 -6.62
C VAL A 136 -6.97 11.44 -7.03
N PHE A 137 -7.30 12.48 -6.28
CA PHE A 137 -7.04 13.86 -6.68
C PHE A 137 -5.61 14.31 -6.37
N ILE A 138 -5.12 14.03 -5.16
CA ILE A 138 -3.81 14.50 -4.73
C ILE A 138 -2.70 13.60 -5.32
N TYR A 139 -2.77 12.28 -5.06
CA TYR A 139 -1.73 11.38 -5.54
C TYR A 139 -1.81 11.15 -7.05
N THR A 140 -2.95 10.63 -7.58
CA THR A 140 -3.05 10.14 -8.96
C THR A 140 -3.07 11.29 -9.97
N PHE A 141 -3.93 12.30 -9.77
CA PHE A 141 -4.11 13.36 -10.76
C PHE A 141 -3.02 14.44 -10.67
N TRP A 142 -2.50 14.70 -9.49
CA TRP A 142 -1.54 15.77 -9.29
C TRP A 142 -0.12 15.27 -9.09
N LEU A 143 0.21 14.68 -7.92
CA LEU A 143 1.59 14.45 -7.49
C LEU A 143 2.34 13.46 -8.37
N LYS A 144 1.68 12.39 -8.83
CA LYS A 144 2.33 11.29 -9.55
C LYS A 144 3.09 11.74 -10.79
N ARG A 145 2.60 12.78 -11.48
CA ARG A 145 3.19 13.32 -12.71
C ARG A 145 3.98 14.61 -12.49
N SER A 146 3.95 15.19 -11.28
CA SER A 146 4.47 16.54 -11.02
C SER A 146 5.74 16.56 -10.18
N THR A 147 5.96 15.59 -9.30
CA THR A 147 7.06 15.65 -8.33
C THR A 147 7.63 14.28 -7.98
N SER A 148 8.92 14.24 -7.66
CA SER A 148 9.59 13.05 -7.14
C SER A 148 9.21 12.70 -5.69
N LEU A 149 8.53 13.63 -5.00
CA LEU A 149 7.95 13.40 -3.66
C LEU A 149 6.57 12.71 -3.72
N ASN A 150 6.11 12.34 -4.92
CA ASN A 150 4.80 11.69 -5.12
C ASN A 150 4.60 10.47 -4.23
N ILE A 151 5.64 9.65 -4.03
CA ILE A 151 5.61 8.46 -3.18
C ILE A 151 5.55 8.84 -1.69
N VAL A 152 6.29 9.86 -1.27
CA VAL A 152 6.30 10.30 0.14
C VAL A 152 4.92 10.82 0.53
N ILE A 153 4.41 11.82 -0.18
CA ILE A 153 3.13 12.45 0.13
C ILE A 153 1.97 11.49 -0.15
N GLY A 154 1.98 10.83 -1.32
CA GLY A 154 0.95 9.87 -1.73
C GLY A 154 0.85 8.64 -0.82
N GLY A 155 1.94 8.28 -0.14
CA GLY A 155 1.98 7.19 0.83
C GLY A 155 1.02 7.37 2.00
N ALA A 156 0.60 8.61 2.30
CA ALA A 156 -0.38 8.89 3.35
C ALA A 156 -1.71 8.13 3.13
N ALA A 157 -2.21 8.06 1.89
CA ALA A 157 -3.44 7.32 1.60
C ALA A 157 -3.34 5.83 1.97
N GLY A 158 -2.18 5.20 1.67
CA GLY A 158 -1.93 3.79 2.02
C GLY A 158 -1.69 3.55 3.51
N ALA A 159 -1.42 4.61 4.28
CA ALA A 159 -1.15 4.53 5.71
C ALA A 159 -2.39 4.74 6.60
N ILE A 160 -3.49 5.29 6.09
CA ILE A 160 -4.73 5.55 6.85
C ILE A 160 -5.53 4.29 7.24
N PRO A 161 -5.52 3.16 6.50
CA PRO A 161 -6.37 2.01 6.79
C PRO A 161 -6.37 1.52 8.24
N PRO A 162 -5.25 1.40 8.99
CA PRO A 162 -5.29 1.01 10.39
C PRO A 162 -6.01 2.05 11.29
N ILE A 163 -5.93 3.35 10.95
CA ILE A 163 -6.72 4.37 11.67
C ILE A 163 -8.22 4.14 11.40
N ILE A 164 -8.61 3.91 10.14
CA ILE A 164 -10.01 3.61 9.80
C ILE A 164 -10.48 2.38 10.59
N GLY A 165 -9.69 1.30 10.57
CA GLY A 165 -9.99 0.09 11.33
C GLY A 165 -10.23 0.38 12.82
N TRP A 166 -9.32 1.08 13.47
CA TRP A 166 -9.43 1.47 14.87
C TRP A 166 -10.70 2.29 15.15
N VAL A 167 -10.92 3.36 14.40
CA VAL A 167 -12.05 4.28 14.66
C VAL A 167 -13.42 3.67 14.35
N THR A 168 -13.49 2.54 13.64
CA THR A 168 -14.75 1.80 13.49
C THR A 168 -15.20 1.15 14.80
N VAL A 169 -14.25 0.88 15.71
CA VAL A 169 -14.49 0.25 17.02
C VAL A 169 -14.58 1.32 18.11
N VAL A 170 -13.59 2.20 18.17
CA VAL A 170 -13.53 3.34 19.12
C VAL A 170 -13.50 4.64 18.30
N PRO A 171 -14.58 5.46 18.30
CA PRO A 171 -14.69 6.60 17.37
C PRO A 171 -13.81 7.80 17.79
N GLU A 172 -12.55 7.49 18.12
CA GLU A 172 -11.50 8.45 18.51
C GLU A 172 -10.17 8.06 17.91
N ILE A 173 -9.35 9.06 17.54
CA ILE A 173 -7.99 8.83 17.05
C ILE A 173 -7.04 8.90 18.24
N ASN A 174 -6.60 7.74 18.70
CA ASN A 174 -5.70 7.61 19.85
C ASN A 174 -4.23 7.45 19.38
N TYR A 175 -3.31 7.34 20.37
CA TYR A 175 -1.87 7.24 20.12
C TYR A 175 -1.49 6.05 19.21
N LEU A 176 -1.99 4.83 19.50
CA LEU A 176 -1.56 3.62 18.81
C LEU A 176 -1.90 3.61 17.30
N PRO A 177 -3.13 3.92 16.87
CA PRO A 177 -3.44 3.99 15.44
C PRO A 177 -2.64 5.08 14.69
N VAL A 178 -2.26 6.19 15.37
CA VAL A 178 -1.36 7.19 14.78
C VAL A 178 0.04 6.62 14.58
N MET A 179 0.56 5.84 15.53
CA MET A 179 1.86 5.18 15.36
C MET A 179 1.82 4.14 14.24
N MET A 180 0.74 3.37 14.12
CA MET A 180 0.54 2.44 13.00
C MET A 180 0.53 3.16 11.65
N PHE A 181 -0.15 4.31 11.56
CA PHE A 181 -0.12 5.18 10.38
C PHE A 181 1.31 5.64 10.07
N LEU A 182 2.04 6.17 11.05
CA LEU A 182 3.40 6.67 10.86
C LEU A 182 4.36 5.57 10.40
N ILE A 183 4.25 4.36 10.94
CA ILE A 183 5.03 3.20 10.52
C ILE A 183 4.82 2.93 9.01
N ILE A 184 3.58 2.87 8.53
CA ILE A 184 3.28 2.62 7.12
C ILE A 184 3.72 3.82 6.26
N PHE A 185 3.50 5.04 6.74
CA PHE A 185 3.87 6.25 6.03
C PHE A 185 5.39 6.30 5.77
N PHE A 186 6.22 6.03 6.78
CA PHE A 186 7.67 6.01 6.64
C PHE A 186 8.21 4.72 6.00
N TRP A 187 7.44 3.63 6.00
CA TRP A 187 7.72 2.42 5.24
C TRP A 187 7.54 2.60 3.73
N THR A 188 6.60 3.45 3.32
CA THR A 188 6.23 3.62 1.90
C THR A 188 7.38 4.10 1.01
N PRO A 189 8.17 5.14 1.37
CA PRO A 189 9.27 5.61 0.51
C PRO A 189 10.36 4.55 0.27
N PRO A 190 10.99 3.91 1.26
CA PRO A 190 12.02 2.92 1.01
C PRO A 190 11.51 1.72 0.21
N HIS A 191 10.25 1.30 0.44
CA HIS A 191 9.62 0.23 -0.31
C HIS A 191 9.49 0.57 -1.81
N PHE A 192 8.86 1.68 -2.15
CA PHE A 192 8.63 2.05 -3.55
C PHE A 192 9.88 2.53 -4.26
N TRP A 193 10.81 3.19 -3.58
CA TRP A 193 12.07 3.60 -4.19
C TRP A 193 12.96 2.40 -4.53
N ALA A 194 12.95 1.34 -3.73
CA ALA A 194 13.63 0.11 -4.06
C ALA A 194 13.06 -0.53 -5.35
N LEU A 195 11.73 -0.53 -5.50
CA LEU A 195 11.09 -0.95 -6.74
C LEU A 195 11.44 -0.02 -7.91
N ALA A 196 11.54 1.30 -7.68
CA ALA A 196 11.91 2.26 -8.71
C ALA A 196 13.37 2.09 -9.15
N VAL A 197 14.28 1.76 -8.25
CA VAL A 197 15.67 1.40 -8.59
C VAL A 197 15.70 0.13 -9.45
N TYR A 198 14.94 -0.91 -9.07
CA TYR A 198 14.83 -2.13 -9.87
C TYR A 198 14.21 -1.90 -11.26
N ARG A 199 13.25 -0.97 -11.38
CA ARG A 199 12.46 -0.65 -12.59
C ARG A 199 12.89 0.68 -13.23
N TYR A 200 14.12 1.09 -13.04
CA TYR A 200 14.63 2.39 -13.48
C TYR A 200 14.26 2.69 -14.94
N ASN A 201 14.59 1.80 -15.87
CA ASN A 201 14.37 1.95 -17.30
C ASN A 201 12.86 2.03 -17.68
N ASP A 202 11.98 1.33 -16.93
CA ASP A 202 10.53 1.39 -17.17
C ASP A 202 9.97 2.79 -16.83
N TYR A 203 10.40 3.38 -15.71
CA TYR A 203 9.97 4.72 -15.30
C TYR A 203 10.56 5.83 -16.16
N GLU A 204 11.80 5.66 -16.63
CA GLU A 204 12.47 6.59 -17.55
C GLU A 204 11.70 6.71 -18.87
N LYS A 205 11.28 5.59 -19.47
CA LYS A 205 10.50 5.55 -20.72
C LYS A 205 9.20 6.35 -20.64
N VAL A 206 8.51 6.33 -19.51
CA VAL A 206 7.20 7.00 -19.34
C VAL A 206 7.31 8.38 -18.71
N LYS A 207 8.53 8.87 -18.44
CA LYS A 207 8.82 10.19 -17.87
C LYS A 207 8.06 10.48 -16.56
N VAL A 208 7.71 9.46 -15.78
CA VAL A 208 7.18 9.65 -14.43
C VAL A 208 8.33 10.03 -13.51
N PRO A 209 8.24 11.15 -12.77
CA PRO A 209 9.36 11.68 -11.98
C PRO A 209 9.59 10.86 -10.71
N MET A 210 10.08 9.62 -10.87
CA MET A 210 10.52 8.82 -9.72
C MET A 210 11.89 9.32 -9.23
N LEU A 211 12.14 9.17 -7.92
CA LEU A 211 13.36 9.73 -7.31
C LEU A 211 14.66 9.33 -8.04
N PRO A 212 14.89 8.05 -8.41
CA PRO A 212 16.12 7.66 -9.11
C PRO A 212 16.25 8.27 -10.51
N ASN A 213 15.13 8.63 -11.17
CA ASN A 213 15.14 9.26 -12.50
C ASN A 213 15.31 10.79 -12.43
N VAL A 214 15.03 11.42 -11.27
CA VAL A 214 15.13 12.88 -11.08
C VAL A 214 16.45 13.28 -10.43
N LYS A 215 16.90 12.50 -9.42
CA LYS A 215 18.21 12.71 -8.75
C LYS A 215 19.24 11.72 -9.31
N SER A 216 19.54 10.69 -8.54
CA SER A 216 20.39 9.58 -8.97
C SER A 216 19.98 8.29 -8.26
N ILE A 217 20.43 7.15 -8.77
CA ILE A 217 20.25 5.87 -8.06
C ILE A 217 21.02 5.90 -6.72
N ALA A 218 22.21 6.47 -6.69
CA ALA A 218 23.03 6.58 -5.47
C ALA A 218 22.34 7.45 -4.41
N ASP A 219 21.80 8.61 -4.78
CA ASP A 219 21.03 9.47 -3.87
C ASP A 219 19.76 8.76 -3.38
N THR A 220 19.09 8.03 -4.26
CA THR A 220 17.90 7.26 -3.90
C THR A 220 18.23 6.17 -2.88
N LYS A 221 19.34 5.44 -3.03
CA LYS A 221 19.80 4.45 -2.06
C LYS A 221 20.13 5.09 -0.71
N ASN A 222 20.71 6.30 -0.68
CA ASN A 222 20.92 7.06 0.55
C ASN A 222 19.59 7.43 1.22
N GLN A 223 18.61 7.91 0.46
CA GLN A 223 17.28 8.22 0.97
C GLN A 223 16.57 6.96 1.51
N ILE A 224 16.71 5.81 0.86
CA ILE A 224 16.22 4.52 1.38
C ILE A 224 16.79 4.25 2.77
N ILE A 225 18.09 4.45 3.00
CA ILE A 225 18.71 4.28 4.32
C ILE A 225 18.10 5.25 5.34
N TYR A 226 17.99 6.55 5.01
CA TYR A 226 17.43 7.53 5.95
C TYR A 226 16.01 7.20 6.38
N TYR A 227 15.13 6.88 5.42
CA TYR A 227 13.75 6.51 5.74
C TYR A 227 13.66 5.16 6.45
N THR A 228 14.56 4.22 6.17
CA THR A 228 14.64 2.95 6.90
C THR A 228 15.03 3.18 8.36
N ILE A 229 15.97 4.07 8.66
CA ILE A 229 16.35 4.42 10.04
C ILE A 229 15.16 5.08 10.76
N LEU A 230 14.47 6.03 10.12
CA LEU A 230 13.27 6.65 10.70
C LEU A 230 12.16 5.63 10.97
N LEU A 231 11.93 4.71 10.03
CA LEU A 231 10.98 3.62 10.20
C LEU A 231 11.35 2.73 11.39
N ILE A 232 12.62 2.37 11.55
CA ILE A 232 13.12 1.57 12.68
C ILE A 232 12.84 2.28 14.01
N LEU A 233 13.15 3.57 14.10
CA LEU A 233 12.88 4.34 15.32
C LEU A 233 11.38 4.38 15.65
N LEU A 234 10.54 4.64 14.64
CA LEU A 234 9.09 4.67 14.79
C LEU A 234 8.48 3.29 15.12
N SER A 235 9.10 2.21 14.66
CA SER A 235 8.61 0.86 14.95
C SER A 235 8.66 0.48 16.43
N TYR A 236 9.43 1.18 17.24
CA TYR A 236 9.43 1.01 18.71
C TYR A 236 8.35 1.86 19.41
N ALA A 237 7.78 2.85 18.75
CA ALA A 237 6.78 3.74 19.35
C ALA A 237 5.54 3.01 19.90
N PRO A 238 5.00 1.94 19.30
CA PRO A 238 3.87 1.21 19.88
C PRO A 238 4.10 0.70 21.31
N LEU A 239 5.34 0.49 21.74
CA LEU A 239 5.70 0.07 23.11
C LEU A 239 5.32 1.08 24.20
N TYR A 240 5.09 2.34 23.83
CA TYR A 240 4.57 3.35 24.77
C TYR A 240 3.06 3.23 25.03
N SER A 241 2.40 2.32 24.30
CA SER A 241 1.01 1.95 24.54
C SER A 241 0.94 0.82 25.57
N ASN A 242 0.01 0.92 26.54
CA ASN A 242 -0.26 -0.16 27.50
C ASN A 242 -0.83 -1.44 26.83
N LEU A 243 -1.09 -1.41 25.53
CA LEU A 243 -1.63 -2.52 24.76
C LEU A 243 -0.54 -3.41 24.13
N ILE A 244 0.74 -3.03 24.23
CA ILE A 244 1.87 -3.69 23.56
C ILE A 244 2.98 -3.98 24.56
N GLY A 245 3.47 -5.21 24.59
CA GLY A 245 4.41 -5.71 25.56
C GLY A 245 5.78 -6.14 25.00
N TYR A 246 6.47 -7.00 25.77
CA TYR A 246 7.86 -7.39 25.50
C TYR A 246 8.02 -8.35 24.31
N LEU A 247 7.02 -9.16 23.97
CA LEU A 247 7.12 -10.05 22.81
C LEU A 247 7.27 -9.23 21.53
N TYR A 248 6.49 -8.14 21.41
CA TYR A 248 6.63 -7.21 20.29
C TYR A 248 8.04 -6.61 20.24
N LEU A 249 8.61 -6.19 21.39
CA LEU A 249 9.96 -5.64 21.44
C LEU A 249 11.00 -6.60 20.86
N ILE A 250 10.94 -7.88 21.22
CA ILE A 250 11.87 -8.89 20.72
C ILE A 250 11.70 -9.07 19.21
N LEU A 251 10.45 -9.25 18.74
CA LEU A 251 10.15 -9.50 17.34
C LEU A 251 10.52 -8.30 16.45
N VAL A 252 10.16 -7.07 16.87
CA VAL A 252 10.48 -5.87 16.09
C VAL A 252 11.97 -5.62 16.01
N THR A 253 12.74 -5.94 17.07
CA THR A 253 14.21 -5.80 17.06
C THR A 253 14.83 -6.74 16.02
N VAL A 254 14.39 -7.99 15.95
CA VAL A 254 14.87 -8.95 14.93
C VAL A 254 14.49 -8.48 13.53
N LEU A 255 13.26 -8.03 13.32
CA LEU A 255 12.79 -7.52 12.03
C LEU A 255 13.60 -6.29 11.59
N ASN A 256 13.88 -5.37 12.50
CA ASN A 256 14.68 -4.17 12.25
C ASN A 256 16.12 -4.50 11.84
N PHE A 257 16.73 -5.51 12.48
CA PHE A 257 18.06 -5.99 12.12
C PHE A 257 18.10 -6.54 10.68
N VAL A 258 17.11 -7.35 10.30
CA VAL A 258 16.99 -7.88 8.93
C VAL A 258 16.79 -6.75 7.91
N LEU A 259 15.90 -5.78 8.24
CA LEU A 259 15.59 -4.67 7.35
C LEU A 259 16.81 -3.78 7.09
N ILE A 260 17.50 -3.33 8.15
CA ILE A 260 18.65 -2.43 8.01
C ILE A 260 19.82 -3.10 7.28
N ARG A 261 20.10 -4.38 7.60
CA ARG A 261 21.12 -5.17 6.88
C ARG A 261 20.81 -5.24 5.38
N SER A 262 19.56 -5.48 5.03
CA SER A 262 19.14 -5.52 3.62
C SER A 262 19.25 -4.17 2.93
N ALA A 263 18.92 -3.07 3.63
CA ALA A 263 19.05 -1.72 3.12
C ALA A 263 20.53 -1.36 2.82
N PHE A 264 21.45 -1.71 3.72
CA PHE A 264 22.90 -1.52 3.48
C PHE A 264 23.41 -2.41 2.34
N LYS A 265 22.91 -3.64 2.20
CA LYS A 265 23.26 -4.49 1.07
C LYS A 265 22.85 -3.84 -0.26
N LEU A 266 21.62 -3.29 -0.35
CA LEU A 266 21.18 -2.53 -1.52
C LEU A 266 22.06 -1.31 -1.77
N LYS A 267 22.41 -0.54 -0.72
CA LYS A 267 23.27 0.63 -0.84
C LYS A 267 24.63 0.31 -1.47
N ASN A 268 25.25 -0.79 -1.04
CA ASN A 268 26.62 -1.18 -1.45
C ASN A 268 26.65 -1.96 -2.77
N THR A 269 25.50 -2.25 -3.40
CA THR A 269 25.45 -2.92 -4.69
C THR A 269 25.83 -1.95 -5.80
N GLU A 270 26.79 -2.33 -6.64
CA GLU A 270 27.16 -1.55 -7.83
C GLU A 270 26.07 -1.63 -8.89
N GLU A 271 25.93 -0.53 -9.63
CA GLU A 271 25.00 -0.47 -10.76
C GLU A 271 25.69 -1.00 -12.01
N VAL A 272 25.04 -1.97 -12.66
CA VAL A 272 25.48 -2.45 -13.97
C VAL A 272 24.59 -1.81 -15.02
N LYS A 273 25.21 -1.20 -16.02
CA LYS A 273 24.51 -0.51 -17.09
C LYS A 273 23.55 -1.49 -17.79
N ASP A 274 22.31 -1.04 -18.01
CA ASP A 274 21.25 -1.79 -18.69
C ASP A 274 20.74 -3.06 -17.97
N GLU A 275 21.25 -3.38 -16.77
CA GLU A 275 20.75 -4.49 -15.98
C GLU A 275 19.84 -4.01 -14.83
N PRO A 276 18.74 -4.74 -14.53
CA PRO A 276 17.88 -4.40 -13.41
C PRO A 276 18.58 -4.71 -12.07
N ASN A 277 18.51 -3.79 -11.13
CA ASN A 277 19.12 -3.97 -9.80
C ASN A 277 18.36 -5.02 -8.98
N LYS A 278 18.85 -6.27 -8.97
CA LYS A 278 18.23 -7.41 -8.27
C LYS A 278 18.13 -7.22 -6.75
N GLU A 279 19.07 -6.50 -6.13
CA GLU A 279 19.02 -6.20 -4.69
C GLU A 279 17.89 -5.21 -4.38
N GLY A 280 17.53 -4.29 -5.31
CA GLY A 280 16.33 -3.47 -5.20
C GLY A 280 15.06 -4.30 -5.12
N LEU A 281 14.93 -5.33 -5.97
CA LEU A 281 13.79 -6.26 -5.91
C LEU A 281 13.77 -7.09 -4.61
N ARG A 282 14.93 -7.55 -4.13
CA ARG A 282 15.04 -8.29 -2.86
C ARG A 282 14.63 -7.42 -1.68
N PHE A 283 15.15 -6.20 -1.61
CA PHE A 283 14.78 -5.26 -0.55
C PHE A 283 13.29 -4.93 -0.60
N PHE A 284 12.73 -4.70 -1.78
CA PHE A 284 11.28 -4.52 -1.98
C PHE A 284 10.47 -5.68 -1.38
N ALA A 285 10.86 -6.94 -1.64
CA ALA A 285 10.19 -8.11 -1.09
C ALA A 285 10.35 -8.19 0.45
N ILE A 286 11.53 -7.91 0.97
CA ILE A 286 11.80 -7.89 2.42
C ILE A 286 10.94 -6.83 3.12
N THR A 287 10.73 -5.66 2.53
CA THR A 287 9.89 -4.62 3.12
C THR A 287 8.43 -5.04 3.22
N ILE A 288 7.88 -5.83 2.28
CA ILE A 288 6.53 -6.39 2.37
C ILE A 288 6.46 -7.37 3.55
N PHE A 289 7.41 -8.31 3.62
CA PHE A 289 7.50 -9.26 4.72
C PHE A 289 7.64 -8.54 6.08
N TYR A 290 8.49 -7.52 6.14
CA TYR A 290 8.69 -6.69 7.34
C TYR A 290 7.38 -6.09 7.84
N LEU A 291 6.62 -5.40 6.97
CA LEU A 291 5.39 -4.74 7.39
C LEU A 291 4.32 -5.73 7.83
N PHE A 292 4.15 -6.84 7.08
CA PHE A 292 3.22 -7.90 7.47
C PHE A 292 3.60 -8.51 8.82
N SER A 293 4.87 -8.86 9.02
CA SER A 293 5.36 -9.46 10.28
C SER A 293 5.28 -8.50 11.47
N LEU A 294 5.55 -7.20 11.25
CA LEU A 294 5.46 -6.19 12.30
C LEU A 294 4.00 -6.01 12.78
N PHE A 295 3.04 -5.92 11.87
CA PHE A 295 1.63 -5.84 12.23
C PHE A 295 1.10 -7.14 12.84
N SER A 296 1.58 -8.29 12.38
CA SER A 296 1.30 -9.58 13.03
C SER A 296 1.85 -9.62 14.47
N ALA A 297 3.06 -9.10 14.67
CA ALA A 297 3.66 -9.04 16.02
C ALA A 297 2.87 -8.15 16.97
N LEU A 298 2.36 -6.99 16.50
CA LEU A 298 1.44 -6.14 17.28
C LEU A 298 0.21 -6.90 17.72
N LEU A 299 -0.43 -7.63 16.80
CA LEU A 299 -1.65 -8.38 17.08
C LEU A 299 -1.39 -9.55 18.03
N ILE A 300 -0.34 -10.35 17.79
CA ILE A 300 -0.01 -11.54 18.62
C ILE A 300 0.36 -11.10 20.04
N ASP A 301 1.19 -10.08 20.18
CA ASP A 301 1.61 -9.57 21.48
C ASP A 301 0.41 -9.06 22.31
N ASN A 302 -0.49 -8.32 21.69
CA ASN A 302 -1.72 -7.85 22.34
C ASN A 302 -2.62 -9.01 22.77
N LEU A 303 -2.81 -10.03 21.93
CA LEU A 303 -3.61 -11.23 22.28
C LEU A 303 -3.02 -12.07 23.41
N ILE A 304 -1.70 -11.97 23.65
CA ILE A 304 -1.03 -12.68 24.76
C ILE A 304 -1.12 -11.85 26.07
N LEU A 305 -1.20 -10.53 25.95
CA LEU A 305 -1.36 -9.64 27.12
C LEU A 305 -2.78 -9.64 27.70
N LEU A 306 -3.78 -9.97 26.88
CA LEU A 306 -5.18 -10.14 27.29
C LEU A 306 -5.38 -11.49 28.00
#